data_0bf43d87c5c83b3a6576d7d650cd3e5c
#
_entry.id   0bf43d87c5c83b3a6576d7d650cd3e5c
#
_cell.length_a   1.000
_cell.length_b   1.000
_cell.length_c   1.000
_cell.angle_alpha   90.00
_cell.angle_beta   90.00
_cell.angle_gamma   90.00
#
_symmetry.space_group_name_H-M   'P 1'
#
loop_
_entity.id
_entity.type
_entity.pdbx_description
1 polymer ?
#
loop_
_entity_poly.entity_id
_entity_poly.type
_entity_poly.pdbx_seq_one_letter_code
_entity_poly.pdbx_strand_id
1 'polypeptide(L)'
;MTKEWFDAAIQSQESTVQARRLLLEEAERRKNNPGRSYEIKSSGNRVYASKQVTESVNALLPEDGRLNFTQLAIKYGHPAIEYEVITEDGYILKLFHIPGTKGRPVLLMHGIADSADTWIIRGNLSLAVSLANSGYDLWIGNIRGNRYSRHHVSLNPDEDDAFWNFSFHENGFYDLPAIIDTILNKTGADMLNAIAHSQGNTLFYVLCSTRPEYNSKINVMMALAPICYLQNVPPPLSILIQLSPSLYKLLSDFDINEIGNHNSLLNTFEKIICTRPKIGYAICIESIVFPIIGYDNEELKPDFVPVLVGHFPTSASTKGLYHFAQVGLRKTFAQFDYGNAGNLEKYNSTLPPVYDLNLVTTKIVLYVGLNDCISTIADVAILRSQLRNVVRYIVSPRLECNHLDHVWGEHMNNYLFPYIYDVLKSYK
;
A
#
# COMPACT_ATOMS: atom_id res chain seq x y z
N MET A 1 -2.15 -4.76 40.71
CA MET A 1 -2.55 -5.71 39.67
C MET A 1 -4.02 -6.05 39.94
N THR A 2 -4.91 -5.63 39.05
CA THR A 2 -6.36 -5.78 39.24
C THR A 2 -6.82 -7.18 38.82
N LYS A 3 -7.93 -7.63 39.37
CA LYS A 3 -8.57 -8.92 39.05
C LYS A 3 -8.79 -9.09 37.54
N GLU A 4 -9.08 -7.99 36.85
CA GLU A 4 -9.23 -7.92 35.38
C GLU A 4 -7.94 -8.29 34.62
N TRP A 5 -6.75 -7.96 35.15
CA TRP A 5 -5.48 -8.36 34.56
C TRP A 5 -5.22 -9.86 34.69
N PHE A 6 -5.64 -10.46 35.81
CA PHE A 6 -5.52 -11.89 36.07
C PHE A 6 -6.48 -12.68 35.17
N ASP A 7 -7.72 -12.21 35.02
CA ASP A 7 -8.74 -12.86 34.18
C ASP A 7 -8.35 -12.77 32.68
N ALA A 8 -7.77 -11.66 32.24
CA ALA A 8 -7.24 -11.50 30.89
C ALA A 8 -6.01 -12.40 30.62
N ALA A 9 -5.15 -12.59 31.61
CA ALA A 9 -3.99 -13.49 31.54
C ALA A 9 -4.41 -14.97 31.47
N ILE A 10 -5.42 -15.37 32.23
CA ILE A 10 -5.97 -16.73 32.19
C ILE A 10 -6.62 -16.99 30.82
N GLN A 11 -7.42 -16.09 30.33
CA GLN A 11 -8.06 -16.19 29.00
C GLN A 11 -7.03 -16.25 27.86
N SER A 12 -5.89 -15.56 28.02
CA SER A 12 -4.75 -15.62 27.11
C SER A 12 -4.05 -17.00 27.17
N GLN A 13 -3.90 -17.57 28.36
CA GLN A 13 -3.34 -18.94 28.53
C GLN A 13 -4.24 -20.00 27.92
N GLU A 14 -5.56 -19.95 28.15
CA GLU A 14 -6.51 -20.89 27.56
C GLU A 14 -6.52 -20.86 26.04
N SER A 15 -6.44 -19.68 25.45
CA SER A 15 -6.37 -19.53 23.98
C SER A 15 -5.04 -20.02 23.39
N THR A 16 -3.94 -19.85 24.12
CA THR A 16 -2.61 -20.37 23.73
C THR A 16 -2.60 -21.91 23.85
N VAL A 17 -3.24 -22.44 24.86
CA VAL A 17 -3.43 -23.88 25.06
C VAL A 17 -4.32 -24.46 23.96
N GLN A 18 -5.37 -23.75 23.55
CA GLN A 18 -6.28 -24.18 22.49
C GLN A 18 -5.61 -24.13 21.10
N ALA A 19 -4.82 -23.11 20.82
CA ALA A 19 -4.01 -23.04 19.59
C ALA A 19 -2.94 -24.16 19.57
N ARG A 20 -2.27 -24.40 20.70
CA ARG A 20 -1.30 -25.49 20.84
C ARG A 20 -1.97 -26.86 20.71
N ARG A 21 -3.18 -27.03 21.25
CA ARG A 21 -3.98 -28.25 21.13
C ARG A 21 -4.37 -28.53 19.69
N LEU A 22 -4.83 -27.50 18.93
CA LEU A 22 -5.14 -27.61 17.50
C LEU A 22 -3.92 -28.00 16.67
N LEU A 23 -2.75 -27.44 16.99
CA LEU A 23 -1.49 -27.80 16.34
C LEU A 23 -1.03 -29.22 16.65
N LEU A 24 -1.26 -29.69 17.88
CA LEU A 24 -0.95 -31.09 18.33
C LEU A 24 -1.93 -32.08 17.72
N GLU A 25 -3.23 -31.78 17.70
CA GLU A 25 -4.24 -32.59 17.04
C GLU A 25 -3.99 -32.75 15.54
N GLU A 26 -3.54 -31.69 14.89
CA GLU A 26 -3.13 -31.71 13.48
C GLU A 26 -1.85 -32.55 13.30
N ALA A 27 -0.88 -32.45 14.19
CA ALA A 27 0.35 -33.26 14.16
C ALA A 27 0.05 -34.77 14.40
N GLU A 28 -0.89 -35.09 15.26
CA GLU A 28 -1.35 -36.48 15.50
C GLU A 28 -2.16 -37.01 14.31
N ARG A 29 -3.04 -36.21 13.69
CA ARG A 29 -3.72 -36.58 12.44
C ARG A 29 -2.74 -36.92 11.33
N ARG A 30 -1.64 -36.17 11.22
CA ARG A 30 -0.55 -36.44 10.25
C ARG A 30 0.17 -37.76 10.53
N LYS A 31 0.35 -38.09 11.79
CA LYS A 31 1.00 -39.34 12.23
C LYS A 31 0.14 -40.59 11.94
N ASN A 32 -1.18 -40.44 12.04
CA ASN A 32 -2.15 -41.54 11.92
C ASN A 32 -2.71 -41.74 10.52
N ASN A 33 -2.36 -40.89 9.53
CA ASN A 33 -2.84 -40.99 8.14
C ASN A 33 -1.73 -40.66 7.12
N PRO A 34 -0.71 -41.53 6.97
CA PRO A 34 0.45 -41.31 6.11
C PRO A 34 0.15 -41.34 4.59
N GLY A 35 -1.10 -41.61 4.19
CA GLY A 35 -1.53 -41.76 2.80
C GLY A 35 -2.15 -40.53 2.15
N ARG A 36 -2.34 -39.43 2.87
CA ARG A 36 -2.67 -38.11 2.30
C ARG A 36 -1.44 -37.19 2.42
N SER A 37 -0.53 -37.35 1.49
CA SER A 37 0.46 -36.33 1.20
C SER A 37 -0.29 -35.09 0.74
N TYR A 38 -0.53 -34.14 1.65
CA TYR A 38 -0.70 -32.77 1.23
C TYR A 38 0.67 -32.35 0.73
N GLU A 39 0.84 -32.33 -0.59
CA GLU A 39 2.00 -31.72 -1.22
C GLU A 39 2.10 -30.30 -0.69
N ILE A 40 3.01 -30.07 0.24
CA ILE A 40 3.61 -28.75 0.43
C ILE A 40 4.40 -28.57 -0.85
N LYS A 41 3.79 -27.94 -1.85
CA LYS A 41 4.52 -27.51 -3.05
C LYS A 41 5.49 -26.45 -2.56
N SER A 42 6.70 -26.86 -2.25
CA SER A 42 7.83 -25.96 -2.11
C SER A 42 8.26 -25.56 -3.52
N SER A 43 7.59 -24.59 -4.10
CA SER A 43 8.18 -23.82 -5.19
C SER A 43 9.07 -22.77 -4.52
N GLY A 44 10.35 -23.01 -4.46
CA GLY A 44 11.27 -22.16 -3.71
C GLY A 44 11.02 -22.18 -2.19
N ASN A 45 11.70 -21.33 -1.43
CA ASN A 45 11.61 -21.24 0.04
C ASN A 45 10.29 -20.60 0.57
N ARG A 46 9.22 -20.55 -0.23
CA ARG A 46 7.94 -19.94 0.13
C ARG A 46 7.06 -20.92 0.90
N VAL A 47 6.75 -20.60 2.14
CA VAL A 47 5.89 -21.43 3.01
C VAL A 47 4.52 -20.77 3.12
N TYR A 48 3.51 -21.42 2.54
CA TYR A 48 2.13 -20.97 2.57
C TYR A 48 1.32 -21.73 3.64
N ALA A 49 0.33 -21.04 4.22
CA ALA A 49 -0.67 -21.70 5.05
C ALA A 49 -1.55 -22.63 4.19
N SER A 50 -2.00 -23.76 4.74
CA SER A 50 -2.94 -24.60 4.02
C SER A 50 -4.27 -23.84 3.78
N LYS A 51 -4.96 -24.14 2.69
CA LYS A 51 -6.26 -23.53 2.36
C LYS A 51 -7.25 -23.57 3.53
N GLN A 52 -7.32 -24.70 4.22
CA GLN A 52 -8.20 -24.88 5.38
C GLN A 52 -7.84 -23.97 6.56
N VAL A 53 -6.55 -23.73 6.82
CA VAL A 53 -6.07 -22.80 7.85
C VAL A 53 -6.40 -21.38 7.46
N THR A 54 -6.15 -21.00 6.22
CA THR A 54 -6.47 -19.66 5.69
C THR A 54 -7.97 -19.36 5.77
N GLU A 55 -8.84 -20.31 5.40
CA GLU A 55 -10.29 -20.17 5.50
C GLU A 55 -10.75 -20.03 6.94
N SER A 56 -10.20 -20.84 7.87
CA SER A 56 -10.52 -20.76 9.29
C SER A 56 -10.11 -19.43 9.92
N VAL A 57 -8.95 -18.91 9.55
CA VAL A 57 -8.45 -17.62 10.04
C VAL A 57 -9.25 -16.46 9.45
N ASN A 58 -9.57 -16.52 8.17
CA ASN A 58 -10.43 -15.50 7.55
C ASN A 58 -11.83 -15.46 8.16
N ALA A 59 -12.34 -16.59 8.69
CA ALA A 59 -13.61 -16.61 9.42
C ALA A 59 -13.59 -15.79 10.74
N LEU A 60 -12.40 -15.47 11.28
CA LEU A 60 -12.26 -14.60 12.45
C LEU A 60 -12.47 -13.11 12.13
N LEU A 61 -12.34 -12.74 10.85
CA LEU A 61 -12.47 -11.37 10.41
C LEU A 61 -13.96 -10.95 10.36
N PRO A 62 -14.29 -9.68 10.63
CA PRO A 62 -15.62 -9.14 10.39
C PRO A 62 -15.94 -9.18 8.90
N GLU A 63 -17.20 -8.97 8.55
CA GLU A 63 -17.66 -9.02 7.15
C GLU A 63 -16.79 -8.12 6.26
N ASP A 64 -16.60 -6.85 6.62
CA ASP A 64 -15.81 -5.91 5.82
C ASP A 64 -14.34 -6.30 5.67
N GLY A 65 -13.77 -7.03 6.63
CA GLY A 65 -12.41 -7.58 6.53
C GLY A 65 -12.28 -8.77 5.58
N ARG A 66 -13.38 -9.32 5.08
CA ARG A 66 -13.43 -10.49 4.17
C ARG A 66 -13.83 -10.15 2.74
N LEU A 67 -14.60 -9.07 2.57
CA LEU A 67 -15.11 -8.64 1.27
C LEU A 67 -13.97 -8.05 0.43
N ASN A 68 -14.01 -8.30 -0.88
CA ASN A 68 -13.12 -7.61 -1.82
C ASN A 68 -13.66 -6.21 -2.16
N PHE A 69 -12.89 -5.43 -2.94
CA PHE A 69 -13.26 -4.07 -3.32
C PHE A 69 -14.66 -3.98 -3.94
N THR A 70 -14.96 -4.84 -4.92
CA THR A 70 -16.26 -4.83 -5.63
C THR A 70 -17.43 -5.17 -4.68
N GLN A 71 -17.23 -6.13 -3.79
CA GLN A 71 -18.22 -6.51 -2.79
C GLN A 71 -18.48 -5.40 -1.78
N LEU A 72 -17.41 -4.72 -1.31
CA LEU A 72 -17.51 -3.54 -0.45
C LEU A 72 -18.25 -2.39 -1.19
N ALA A 73 -17.91 -2.15 -2.44
CA ALA A 73 -18.57 -1.13 -3.26
C ALA A 73 -20.09 -1.40 -3.38
N ILE A 74 -20.49 -2.64 -3.65
CA ILE A 74 -21.90 -3.06 -3.67
C ILE A 74 -22.55 -2.86 -2.30
N LYS A 75 -21.88 -3.30 -1.22
CA LYS A 75 -22.39 -3.16 0.16
C LYS A 75 -22.69 -1.71 0.53
N TYR A 76 -21.83 -0.79 0.07
CA TYR A 76 -21.99 0.64 0.35
C TYR A 76 -22.75 1.42 -0.73
N GLY A 77 -23.47 0.71 -1.63
CA GLY A 77 -24.43 1.29 -2.58
C GLY A 77 -23.83 1.81 -3.89
N HIS A 78 -22.57 1.50 -4.17
CA HIS A 78 -21.83 1.97 -5.35
C HIS A 78 -21.21 0.80 -6.13
N PRO A 79 -21.97 0.02 -6.92
CA PRO A 79 -21.42 -1.09 -7.70
C PRO A 79 -20.24 -0.65 -8.56
N ALA A 80 -19.13 -1.38 -8.45
CA ALA A 80 -17.92 -1.12 -9.21
C ALA A 80 -17.79 -2.07 -10.41
N ILE A 81 -17.26 -1.56 -11.51
CA ILE A 81 -16.88 -2.30 -12.72
C ILE A 81 -15.38 -2.63 -12.60
N GLU A 82 -15.01 -3.86 -12.97
CA GLU A 82 -13.61 -4.29 -12.99
C GLU A 82 -13.04 -4.28 -14.41
N TYR A 83 -11.83 -3.76 -14.56
CA TYR A 83 -11.07 -3.82 -15.81
C TYR A 83 -9.72 -4.48 -15.58
N GLU A 84 -9.25 -5.19 -16.59
CA GLU A 84 -7.86 -5.63 -16.70
C GLU A 84 -7.10 -4.65 -17.58
N VAL A 85 -5.90 -4.28 -17.10
CA VAL A 85 -5.00 -3.35 -17.78
C VAL A 85 -3.66 -4.06 -17.95
N ILE A 86 -3.23 -4.26 -19.20
CA ILE A 86 -1.97 -4.90 -19.51
C ILE A 86 -0.92 -3.82 -19.71
N THR A 87 0.19 -3.89 -18.96
CA THR A 87 1.32 -2.97 -19.08
C THR A 87 2.20 -3.30 -20.28
N GLU A 88 3.03 -2.35 -20.72
CA GLU A 88 3.98 -2.52 -21.83
C GLU A 88 4.95 -3.72 -21.60
N ASP A 89 5.27 -4.01 -20.34
CA ASP A 89 6.16 -5.10 -19.92
C ASP A 89 5.42 -6.37 -19.43
N GLY A 90 4.09 -6.45 -19.67
CA GLY A 90 3.30 -7.69 -19.59
C GLY A 90 2.61 -7.96 -18.25
N TYR A 91 2.65 -7.07 -17.26
CA TYR A 91 1.86 -7.23 -16.04
C TYR A 91 0.38 -6.97 -16.31
N ILE A 92 -0.48 -7.74 -15.65
CA ILE A 92 -1.95 -7.62 -15.74
C ILE A 92 -2.45 -7.00 -14.45
N LEU A 93 -2.86 -5.74 -14.52
CA LEU A 93 -3.33 -4.95 -13.40
C LEU A 93 -4.85 -4.97 -13.33
N LYS A 94 -5.40 -4.88 -12.12
CA LYS A 94 -6.82 -4.69 -11.89
C LYS A 94 -7.11 -3.21 -11.64
N LEU A 95 -8.06 -2.67 -12.39
CA LEU A 95 -8.56 -1.30 -12.27
C LEU A 95 -10.05 -1.35 -11.95
N PHE A 96 -10.47 -0.71 -10.86
CA PHE A 96 -11.88 -0.61 -10.49
C PHE A 96 -12.45 0.75 -10.90
N HIS A 97 -13.73 0.75 -11.30
CA HIS A 97 -14.45 1.95 -11.71
C HIS A 97 -15.80 2.01 -11.00
N ILE A 98 -16.02 3.05 -10.22
CA ILE A 98 -17.34 3.41 -9.68
C ILE A 98 -17.85 4.55 -10.56
N PRO A 99 -18.88 4.29 -11.42
CA PRO A 99 -19.37 5.26 -12.39
C PRO A 99 -19.96 6.51 -11.73
N GLY A 100 -19.65 7.67 -12.30
CA GLY A 100 -20.21 8.96 -11.91
C GLY A 100 -20.29 9.91 -13.11
N THR A 101 -20.88 11.09 -12.89
CA THR A 101 -21.07 12.07 -13.97
C THR A 101 -20.51 13.45 -13.65
N LYS A 102 -19.91 13.60 -12.46
CA LYS A 102 -19.48 14.90 -11.95
C LYS A 102 -17.99 15.13 -12.23
N GLY A 103 -17.71 16.10 -13.07
CA GLY A 103 -16.37 16.56 -13.32
C GLY A 103 -15.54 15.62 -14.20
N ARG A 104 -14.21 15.75 -14.10
CA ARG A 104 -13.25 14.85 -14.76
C ARG A 104 -13.17 13.53 -14.02
N PRO A 105 -12.74 12.43 -14.68
CA PRO A 105 -12.40 11.18 -13.99
C PRO A 105 -11.41 11.44 -12.85
N VAL A 106 -11.61 10.79 -11.71
CA VAL A 106 -10.73 10.90 -10.53
C VAL A 106 -10.04 9.55 -10.31
N LEU A 107 -8.73 9.52 -10.50
CA LEU A 107 -7.89 8.35 -10.20
C LEU A 107 -7.43 8.37 -8.76
N LEU A 108 -7.68 7.29 -8.02
CA LEU A 108 -7.17 7.06 -6.67
C LEU A 108 -6.02 6.04 -6.73
N MET A 109 -4.83 6.40 -6.20
CA MET A 109 -3.65 5.52 -6.19
C MET A 109 -3.15 5.29 -4.76
N HIS A 110 -3.03 4.02 -4.39
CA HIS A 110 -2.66 3.55 -3.06
C HIS A 110 -1.15 3.60 -2.78
N GLY A 111 -0.79 3.37 -1.50
CA GLY A 111 0.59 3.32 -1.00
C GLY A 111 1.30 1.98 -1.21
N ILE A 112 2.48 1.85 -0.57
CA ILE A 112 3.27 0.61 -0.59
C ILE A 112 2.57 -0.50 0.19
N ALA A 113 2.70 -1.76 -0.25
CA ALA A 113 2.09 -2.94 0.37
C ALA A 113 0.58 -2.81 0.60
N ASP A 114 -0.10 -2.05 -0.26
CA ASP A 114 -1.52 -1.71 -0.17
C ASP A 114 -2.25 -2.01 -1.49
N SER A 115 -3.55 -1.74 -1.54
CA SER A 115 -4.39 -1.98 -2.72
C SER A 115 -5.51 -0.94 -2.83
N ALA A 116 -6.36 -1.11 -3.83
CA ALA A 116 -7.57 -0.32 -3.98
C ALA A 116 -8.45 -0.31 -2.71
N ASP A 117 -8.36 -1.37 -1.90
CA ASP A 117 -9.17 -1.52 -0.69
C ASP A 117 -9.01 -0.38 0.30
N THR A 118 -7.81 0.22 0.37
CA THR A 118 -7.51 1.35 1.27
C THR A 118 -8.52 2.50 1.15
N TRP A 119 -9.09 2.67 -0.02
CA TRP A 119 -10.02 3.74 -0.33
C TRP A 119 -11.47 3.46 0.08
N ILE A 120 -11.79 2.21 0.50
CA ILE A 120 -13.17 1.78 0.78
C ILE A 120 -13.37 1.04 2.11
N ILE A 121 -12.32 0.51 2.74
CA ILE A 121 -12.44 -0.36 3.95
C ILE A 121 -12.96 0.36 5.20
N ARG A 122 -12.99 1.70 5.23
CA ARG A 122 -13.68 2.49 6.28
C ARG A 122 -15.19 2.57 6.07
N GLY A 123 -15.74 1.87 5.08
CA GLY A 123 -17.16 1.87 4.79
C GLY A 123 -17.67 3.28 4.44
N ASN A 124 -18.74 3.71 5.09
CA ASN A 124 -19.34 5.04 4.85
C ASN A 124 -18.40 6.21 5.20
N LEU A 125 -17.33 5.97 5.96
CA LEU A 125 -16.32 6.99 6.29
C LEU A 125 -15.19 7.03 5.26
N SER A 126 -15.20 6.15 4.26
CA SER A 126 -14.18 6.06 3.22
C SER A 126 -14.26 7.21 2.22
N LEU A 127 -13.10 7.60 1.68
CA LEU A 127 -13.03 8.61 0.64
C LEU A 127 -13.77 8.19 -0.64
N ALA A 128 -13.62 6.94 -1.09
CA ALA A 128 -14.28 6.46 -2.30
C ALA A 128 -15.81 6.53 -2.18
N VAL A 129 -16.37 6.10 -1.04
CA VAL A 129 -17.82 6.19 -0.79
C VAL A 129 -18.29 7.65 -0.72
N SER A 130 -17.54 8.52 -0.06
CA SER A 130 -17.85 9.95 0.04
C SER A 130 -17.88 10.64 -1.33
N LEU A 131 -16.88 10.38 -2.17
CA LEU A 131 -16.80 10.95 -3.52
C LEU A 131 -17.88 10.37 -4.43
N ALA A 132 -18.15 9.05 -4.36
CA ALA A 132 -19.21 8.39 -5.13
C ALA A 132 -20.60 8.93 -4.77
N ASN A 133 -20.89 9.10 -3.47
CA ASN A 133 -22.12 9.78 -2.99
C ASN A 133 -22.26 11.20 -3.56
N SER A 134 -21.15 11.86 -3.83
CA SER A 134 -21.12 13.19 -4.43
C SER A 134 -21.19 13.18 -5.97
N GLY A 135 -21.29 11.99 -6.60
CA GLY A 135 -21.46 11.78 -8.04
C GLY A 135 -20.18 11.85 -8.86
N TYR A 136 -19.00 11.81 -8.26
CA TYR A 136 -17.72 11.77 -9.01
C TYR A 136 -17.52 10.43 -9.71
N ASP A 137 -16.89 10.47 -10.89
CA ASP A 137 -16.49 9.30 -11.67
C ASP A 137 -15.12 8.81 -11.15
N LEU A 138 -15.12 7.67 -10.44
CA LEU A 138 -13.97 7.21 -9.68
C LEU A 138 -13.31 5.99 -10.31
N TRP A 139 -12.01 6.08 -10.46
CA TRP A 139 -11.14 5.02 -10.93
C TRP A 139 -10.12 4.68 -9.87
N ILE A 140 -10.04 3.43 -9.45
CA ILE A 140 -9.20 3.00 -8.35
C ILE A 140 -8.18 2.00 -8.88
N GLY A 141 -6.93 2.45 -8.96
CA GLY A 141 -5.82 1.67 -9.53
C GLY A 141 -5.22 0.70 -8.53
N ASN A 142 -4.59 -0.34 -9.08
CA ASN A 142 -3.74 -1.27 -8.36
C ASN A 142 -2.41 -1.41 -9.10
N ILE A 143 -1.30 -1.33 -8.39
CA ILE A 143 0.03 -1.61 -8.95
C ILE A 143 0.30 -3.11 -9.01
N ARG A 144 1.26 -3.52 -9.85
CA ARG A 144 1.73 -4.91 -9.97
C ARG A 144 2.10 -5.52 -8.63
N GLY A 145 1.86 -6.80 -8.48
CA GLY A 145 2.24 -7.59 -7.32
C GLY A 145 1.28 -7.53 -6.14
N ASN A 146 0.37 -6.55 -6.05
CA ASN A 146 -0.59 -6.50 -4.96
C ASN A 146 -1.68 -7.59 -5.10
N ARG A 147 -2.56 -7.74 -4.11
CA ARG A 147 -3.58 -8.80 -4.07
C ARG A 147 -4.49 -8.89 -5.30
N TYR A 148 -4.66 -7.80 -6.06
CA TYR A 148 -5.50 -7.73 -7.26
C TYR A 148 -4.72 -7.83 -8.57
N SER A 149 -3.43 -7.52 -8.57
CA SER A 149 -2.59 -7.38 -9.75
C SER A 149 -1.36 -8.31 -9.70
N ARG A 150 -1.54 -9.52 -9.13
CA ARG A 150 -0.51 -10.55 -9.01
C ARG A 150 -0.54 -11.50 -10.23
N HIS A 151 -0.52 -10.89 -11.44
CA HIS A 151 -0.62 -11.59 -12.72
C HIS A 151 0.30 -10.98 -13.77
N HIS A 152 0.80 -11.83 -14.67
CA HIS A 152 1.63 -11.44 -15.80
C HIS A 152 1.33 -12.36 -17.00
N VAL A 153 1.55 -11.90 -18.24
CA VAL A 153 1.25 -12.65 -19.47
C VAL A 153 2.07 -13.94 -19.60
N SER A 154 3.24 -14.04 -18.97
CA SER A 154 4.16 -15.19 -19.08
C SER A 154 4.80 -15.62 -17.77
N LEU A 155 4.87 -14.76 -16.73
CA LEU A 155 5.52 -15.06 -15.46
C LEU A 155 4.51 -15.53 -14.42
N ASN A 156 4.87 -16.55 -13.65
CA ASN A 156 4.10 -17.03 -12.50
C ASN A 156 4.65 -16.38 -11.21
N PRO A 157 3.84 -15.61 -10.47
CA PRO A 157 4.27 -14.94 -9.24
C PRO A 157 4.72 -15.90 -8.12
N ASP A 158 4.32 -17.18 -8.17
CA ASP A 158 4.66 -18.17 -7.16
C ASP A 158 5.92 -18.98 -7.52
N GLU A 159 6.34 -18.99 -8.79
CA GLU A 159 7.42 -19.82 -9.31
C GLU A 159 8.57 -18.99 -9.89
N ASP A 160 8.27 -17.81 -10.49
CA ASP A 160 9.26 -17.01 -11.20
C ASP A 160 9.70 -15.81 -10.36
N ASP A 161 10.94 -15.82 -9.87
CA ASP A 161 11.51 -14.68 -9.13
C ASP A 161 11.57 -13.41 -9.98
N ALA A 162 11.69 -13.56 -11.30
CA ALA A 162 11.64 -12.45 -12.24
C ALA A 162 10.35 -11.64 -12.16
N PHE A 163 9.22 -12.24 -11.74
CA PHE A 163 7.97 -11.53 -11.50
C PHE A 163 8.13 -10.41 -10.47
N TRP A 164 8.97 -10.61 -9.44
CA TRP A 164 9.15 -9.66 -8.33
C TRP A 164 10.29 -8.66 -8.56
N ASN A 165 10.96 -8.72 -9.73
CA ASN A 165 12.08 -7.84 -10.04
C ASN A 165 11.61 -6.44 -10.47
N PHE A 166 10.84 -5.77 -9.62
CA PHE A 166 10.35 -4.41 -9.84
C PHE A 166 10.45 -3.56 -8.56
N SER A 167 10.37 -2.26 -8.75
CA SER A 167 10.34 -1.25 -7.70
C SER A 167 9.31 -0.16 -8.03
N PHE A 168 9.29 0.94 -7.29
CA PHE A 168 8.45 2.08 -7.62
C PHE A 168 8.80 2.69 -9.00
N HIS A 169 9.98 2.40 -9.56
CA HIS A 169 10.33 2.82 -10.92
C HIS A 169 9.39 2.17 -11.94
N GLU A 170 9.32 0.85 -11.94
CA GLU A 170 8.47 0.11 -12.86
C GLU A 170 6.98 0.41 -12.64
N ASN A 171 6.56 0.62 -11.39
CA ASN A 171 5.18 1.04 -11.09
C ASN A 171 4.86 2.42 -11.70
N GLY A 172 5.79 3.39 -11.60
CA GLY A 172 5.60 4.72 -12.18
C GLY A 172 5.77 4.76 -13.69
N PHE A 173 6.70 3.95 -14.23
CA PHE A 173 7.07 3.99 -15.65
C PHE A 173 6.13 3.14 -16.55
N TYR A 174 5.59 2.04 -16.04
CA TYR A 174 4.75 1.10 -16.81
C TYR A 174 3.31 1.02 -16.28
N ASP A 175 3.09 0.86 -14.95
CA ASP A 175 1.75 0.63 -14.41
C ASP A 175 0.88 1.87 -14.51
N LEU A 176 1.39 2.98 -14.00
CA LEU A 176 0.62 4.22 -13.95
C LEU A 176 0.21 4.75 -15.33
N PRO A 177 1.08 4.78 -16.36
CA PRO A 177 0.67 5.19 -17.72
C PRO A 177 -0.39 4.25 -18.31
N ALA A 178 -0.27 2.93 -18.13
CA ALA A 178 -1.26 1.98 -18.63
C ALA A 178 -2.64 2.22 -17.99
N ILE A 179 -2.68 2.53 -16.69
CA ILE A 179 -3.91 2.89 -15.95
C ILE A 179 -4.49 4.20 -16.50
N ILE A 180 -3.67 5.27 -16.61
CA ILE A 180 -4.11 6.59 -17.09
C ILE A 180 -4.69 6.47 -18.50
N ASP A 181 -3.98 5.83 -19.42
CA ASP A 181 -4.41 5.68 -20.80
C ASP A 181 -5.71 4.87 -20.93
N THR A 182 -5.86 3.84 -20.10
CA THR A 182 -7.11 3.06 -20.03
C THR A 182 -8.28 3.94 -19.60
N ILE A 183 -8.11 4.76 -18.56
CA ILE A 183 -9.16 5.68 -18.07
C ILE A 183 -9.54 6.68 -19.14
N LEU A 184 -8.57 7.37 -19.75
CA LEU A 184 -8.82 8.38 -20.77
C LEU A 184 -9.49 7.80 -22.01
N ASN A 185 -9.06 6.61 -22.44
CA ASN A 185 -9.68 5.89 -23.56
C ASN A 185 -11.12 5.45 -23.25
N LYS A 186 -11.40 5.03 -22.01
CA LYS A 186 -12.75 4.59 -21.60
C LYS A 186 -13.73 5.75 -21.43
N THR A 187 -13.24 6.88 -20.94
CA THR A 187 -14.07 8.05 -20.63
C THR A 187 -14.17 9.04 -21.78
N GLY A 188 -13.24 9.01 -22.73
CA GLY A 188 -13.07 10.04 -23.76
C GLY A 188 -12.59 11.39 -23.22
N ALA A 189 -12.13 11.45 -21.97
CA ALA A 189 -11.61 12.67 -21.37
C ALA A 189 -10.17 12.93 -21.81
N ASP A 190 -9.80 14.20 -21.99
CA ASP A 190 -8.43 14.61 -22.32
C ASP A 190 -7.48 14.52 -21.11
N MET A 191 -8.02 14.71 -19.92
CA MET A 191 -7.28 14.74 -18.65
C MET A 191 -8.10 14.11 -17.53
N LEU A 192 -7.42 13.62 -16.50
CA LEU A 192 -8.00 13.19 -15.24
C LEU A 192 -7.49 14.02 -14.05
N ASN A 193 -8.21 13.96 -12.94
CA ASN A 193 -7.71 14.39 -11.63
C ASN A 193 -7.15 13.17 -10.91
N ALA A 194 -6.09 13.35 -10.11
CA ALA A 194 -5.50 12.27 -9.34
C ALA A 194 -5.46 12.60 -7.85
N ILE A 195 -5.73 11.59 -7.01
CA ILE A 195 -5.49 11.62 -5.57
C ILE A 195 -4.64 10.41 -5.26
N ALA A 196 -3.48 10.63 -4.67
CA ALA A 196 -2.54 9.56 -4.40
C ALA A 196 -2.06 9.61 -2.94
N HIS A 197 -1.80 8.46 -2.36
CA HIS A 197 -1.29 8.33 -1.00
C HIS A 197 0.09 7.70 -1.00
N SER A 198 1.02 8.26 -0.19
CA SER A 198 2.33 7.65 0.08
C SER A 198 3.10 7.31 -1.21
N GLN A 199 3.50 6.05 -1.43
CA GLN A 199 4.12 5.58 -2.68
C GLN A 199 3.32 5.96 -3.93
N GLY A 200 1.97 5.98 -3.85
CA GLY A 200 1.15 6.41 -4.98
C GLY A 200 1.60 7.76 -5.56
N ASN A 201 2.04 8.70 -4.70
CA ASN A 201 2.59 9.99 -5.12
C ASN A 201 3.92 9.83 -5.85
N THR A 202 4.80 8.95 -5.34
CA THR A 202 6.12 8.66 -5.93
C THR A 202 5.98 8.23 -7.38
N LEU A 203 4.93 7.44 -7.70
CA LEU A 203 4.69 6.96 -9.06
C LEU A 203 4.43 8.10 -10.05
N PHE A 204 3.69 9.12 -9.64
CA PHE A 204 3.46 10.31 -10.46
C PHE A 204 4.74 11.12 -10.67
N TYR A 205 5.60 11.23 -9.64
CA TYR A 205 6.88 11.92 -9.79
C TYR A 205 7.80 11.17 -10.75
N VAL A 206 7.85 9.84 -10.66
CA VAL A 206 8.59 8.99 -11.61
C VAL A 206 8.02 9.17 -13.02
N LEU A 207 6.72 9.00 -13.22
CA LEU A 207 6.06 9.09 -14.52
C LEU A 207 6.31 10.45 -15.16
N CYS A 208 5.96 11.53 -14.48
CA CYS A 208 6.02 12.88 -15.04
C CYS A 208 7.45 13.37 -15.30
N SER A 209 8.47 12.82 -14.61
CA SER A 209 9.88 13.14 -14.85
C SER A 209 10.53 12.27 -15.93
N THR A 210 10.09 11.03 -16.12
CA THR A 210 10.69 10.09 -17.09
C THR A 210 9.91 10.00 -18.40
N ARG A 211 8.60 10.30 -18.35
CA ARG A 211 7.67 10.34 -19.49
C ARG A 211 6.88 11.65 -19.46
N PRO A 212 7.52 12.80 -19.77
CA PRO A 212 6.96 14.14 -19.54
C PRO A 212 5.67 14.44 -20.32
N GLU A 213 5.37 13.67 -21.37
CA GLU A 213 4.11 13.75 -22.11
C GLU A 213 2.88 13.49 -21.24
N TYR A 214 3.02 12.72 -20.14
CA TYR A 214 1.92 12.44 -19.22
C TYR A 214 1.54 13.63 -18.34
N ASN A 215 2.39 14.63 -18.21
CA ASN A 215 2.02 15.86 -17.49
C ASN A 215 0.75 16.50 -18.07
N SER A 216 0.55 16.42 -19.39
CA SER A 216 -0.62 16.99 -20.07
C SER A 216 -1.90 16.19 -19.87
N LYS A 217 -1.81 14.92 -19.40
CA LYS A 217 -2.94 14.03 -19.15
C LYS A 217 -3.49 14.15 -17.72
N ILE A 218 -2.79 14.89 -16.84
CA ILE A 218 -3.15 15.06 -15.43
C ILE A 218 -3.46 16.52 -15.18
N ASN A 219 -4.73 16.84 -14.91
CA ASN A 219 -5.18 18.20 -14.68
C ASN A 219 -4.69 18.74 -13.33
N VAL A 220 -4.86 17.97 -12.27
CA VAL A 220 -4.31 18.23 -10.93
C VAL A 220 -4.07 16.91 -10.20
N MET A 221 -2.99 16.85 -9.44
CA MET A 221 -2.66 15.76 -8.52
C MET A 221 -2.71 16.27 -7.09
N MET A 222 -3.55 15.66 -6.25
CA MET A 222 -3.52 15.86 -4.81
C MET A 222 -2.71 14.75 -4.15
N ALA A 223 -1.57 15.12 -3.61
CA ALA A 223 -0.61 14.25 -2.97
C ALA A 223 -0.87 14.22 -1.44
N LEU A 224 -1.38 13.11 -0.94
CA LEU A 224 -1.60 12.84 0.48
C LEU A 224 -0.38 12.14 1.05
N ALA A 225 0.19 12.66 2.14
CA ALA A 225 1.42 12.13 2.73
C ALA A 225 2.52 11.86 1.67
N PRO A 226 2.94 12.88 0.91
CA PRO A 226 3.78 12.70 -0.29
C PRO A 226 5.16 12.13 0.04
N ILE A 227 5.53 11.02 -0.60
CA ILE A 227 6.83 10.37 -0.44
C ILE A 227 7.69 10.60 -1.69
N CYS A 228 8.88 11.18 -1.46
CA CYS A 228 9.94 11.30 -2.45
C CYS A 228 11.30 11.13 -1.77
N TYR A 229 11.50 11.70 -0.60
CA TYR A 229 12.70 11.60 0.22
C TYR A 229 12.40 10.93 1.55
N LEU A 230 13.38 10.22 2.14
CA LEU A 230 13.31 9.51 3.42
C LEU A 230 14.58 9.73 4.24
N GLN A 231 15.18 10.93 4.14
CA GLN A 231 16.44 11.24 4.83
C GLN A 231 16.26 11.83 6.23
N ASN A 232 15.06 12.32 6.54
CA ASN A 232 14.72 12.97 7.82
C ASN A 232 13.70 12.17 8.64
N VAL A 233 13.53 10.89 8.33
CA VAL A 233 12.61 10.02 9.09
C VAL A 233 13.20 9.66 10.45
N PRO A 234 12.38 9.63 11.54
CA PRO A 234 12.87 9.27 12.87
C PRO A 234 13.09 7.75 13.03
N PRO A 235 13.76 7.30 14.13
CA PRO A 235 13.70 5.90 14.54
C PRO A 235 12.24 5.46 14.83
N PRO A 236 11.89 4.19 14.57
CA PRO A 236 12.75 3.09 14.14
C PRO A 236 13.06 3.07 12.63
N LEU A 237 12.32 3.84 11.80
CA LEU A 237 12.43 3.77 10.33
C LEU A 237 13.84 4.14 9.85
N SER A 238 14.48 5.18 10.42
CA SER A 238 15.85 5.54 10.08
C SER A 238 16.87 4.42 10.35
N ILE A 239 16.65 3.62 11.40
CA ILE A 239 17.49 2.46 11.72
C ILE A 239 17.26 1.35 10.67
N LEU A 240 16.01 1.08 10.32
CA LEU A 240 15.69 0.10 9.28
C LEU A 240 16.29 0.48 7.93
N ILE A 241 16.26 1.77 7.56
CA ILE A 241 16.92 2.27 6.36
C ILE A 241 18.44 2.01 6.42
N GLN A 242 19.09 2.27 7.54
CA GLN A 242 20.53 2.01 7.70
C GLN A 242 20.88 0.52 7.60
N LEU A 243 20.03 -0.36 8.10
CA LEU A 243 20.24 -1.82 8.07
C LEU A 243 19.79 -2.46 6.75
N SER A 244 19.09 -1.72 5.90
CA SER A 244 18.46 -2.24 4.68
C SER A 244 19.42 -2.93 3.69
N PRO A 245 20.70 -2.52 3.50
CA PRO A 245 21.59 -3.25 2.60
C PRO A 245 21.84 -4.70 3.07
N SER A 246 22.03 -4.89 4.39
CA SER A 246 22.23 -6.21 4.97
C SER A 246 20.96 -7.04 4.96
N LEU A 247 19.80 -6.42 5.24
CA LEU A 247 18.50 -7.08 5.19
C LEU A 247 18.15 -7.49 3.77
N TYR A 248 18.32 -6.61 2.79
CA TYR A 248 18.05 -6.94 1.38
C TYR A 248 18.95 -8.06 0.88
N LYS A 249 20.24 -8.01 1.22
CA LYS A 249 21.16 -9.11 0.89
C LYS A 249 20.70 -10.43 1.51
N LEU A 250 20.33 -10.42 2.79
CA LEU A 250 19.83 -11.63 3.46
C LEU A 250 18.56 -12.17 2.78
N LEU A 251 17.60 -11.31 2.48
CA LEU A 251 16.37 -11.73 1.78
C LEU A 251 16.68 -12.29 0.39
N SER A 252 17.60 -11.69 -0.34
CA SER A 252 18.05 -12.16 -1.65
C SER A 252 18.81 -13.49 -1.57
N ASP A 253 19.66 -13.69 -0.54
CA ASP A 253 20.39 -14.96 -0.33
C ASP A 253 19.43 -16.13 -0.02
N PHE A 254 18.19 -15.84 0.42
CA PHE A 254 17.12 -16.82 0.68
C PHE A 254 16.00 -16.82 -0.38
N ASP A 255 16.18 -16.15 -1.51
CA ASP A 255 15.19 -16.00 -2.60
C ASP A 255 13.83 -15.42 -2.13
N ILE A 256 13.85 -14.57 -1.08
CA ILE A 256 12.66 -13.90 -0.58
C ILE A 256 12.46 -12.59 -1.35
N ASN A 257 11.73 -12.67 -2.45
CA ASN A 257 11.47 -11.55 -3.36
C ASN A 257 10.11 -10.88 -3.12
N GLU A 258 9.22 -11.52 -2.35
CA GLU A 258 7.87 -11.06 -1.99
C GLU A 258 7.73 -11.00 -0.48
N ILE A 259 7.12 -9.91 0.02
CA ILE A 259 6.65 -9.79 1.41
C ILE A 259 5.17 -9.44 1.44
N GLY A 260 4.51 -9.68 2.58
CA GLY A 260 3.09 -9.34 2.76
C GLY A 260 2.13 -10.25 2.00
N ASN A 261 2.58 -11.42 1.51
CA ASN A 261 1.70 -12.36 0.84
C ASN A 261 0.56 -12.79 1.77
N HIS A 262 -0.67 -12.58 1.30
CA HIS A 262 -1.90 -12.82 2.05
C HIS A 262 -2.07 -14.27 2.56
N ASN A 263 -1.47 -15.23 1.87
CA ASN A 263 -1.49 -16.66 2.19
C ASN A 263 -0.23 -17.12 2.95
N SER A 264 0.69 -16.21 3.27
CA SER A 264 1.89 -16.57 4.03
C SER A 264 1.54 -16.97 5.47
N LEU A 265 2.39 -17.80 6.09
CA LEU A 265 2.25 -18.11 7.50
C LEU A 265 2.31 -16.85 8.37
N LEU A 266 3.19 -15.91 8.03
CA LEU A 266 3.35 -14.67 8.78
C LEU A 266 2.06 -13.84 8.77
N ASN A 267 1.42 -13.67 7.61
CA ASN A 267 0.14 -12.97 7.50
C ASN A 267 -0.98 -13.73 8.24
N THR A 268 -0.94 -15.06 8.22
CA THR A 268 -1.87 -15.89 9.00
C THR A 268 -1.72 -15.64 10.49
N PHE A 269 -0.49 -15.59 11.03
CA PHE A 269 -0.22 -15.27 12.44
C PHE A 269 -0.63 -13.82 12.77
N GLU A 270 -0.35 -12.87 11.91
CA GLU A 270 -0.79 -11.50 12.05
C GLU A 270 -2.31 -11.41 12.24
N LYS A 271 -3.09 -12.02 11.36
CA LYS A 271 -4.55 -12.07 11.50
C LYS A 271 -5.01 -12.68 12.84
N ILE A 272 -4.40 -13.79 13.26
CA ILE A 272 -4.75 -14.44 14.53
C ILE A 272 -4.50 -13.54 15.75
N ILE A 273 -3.40 -12.80 15.73
CA ILE A 273 -3.00 -11.92 16.83
C ILE A 273 -3.77 -10.60 16.79
N CYS A 274 -3.76 -9.93 15.63
CA CYS A 274 -4.24 -8.56 15.49
C CYS A 274 -5.78 -8.46 15.53
N THR A 275 -6.52 -9.55 15.25
CA THR A 275 -7.98 -9.57 15.39
C THR A 275 -8.45 -9.63 16.84
N ARG A 276 -7.56 -9.84 17.81
CA ARG A 276 -7.91 -9.85 19.24
C ARG A 276 -8.05 -8.42 19.77
N PRO A 277 -9.23 -7.99 20.28
CA PRO A 277 -9.53 -6.55 20.42
C PRO A 277 -8.48 -5.75 21.20
N LYS A 278 -8.10 -6.12 22.40
CA LYS A 278 -7.16 -5.35 23.23
C LYS A 278 -5.69 -5.71 22.96
N ILE A 279 -5.38 -7.01 22.93
CA ILE A 279 -4.01 -7.50 22.77
C ILE A 279 -3.50 -7.24 21.36
N GLY A 280 -4.34 -7.48 20.35
CA GLY A 280 -4.01 -7.25 18.96
C GLY A 280 -3.72 -5.77 18.70
N TYR A 281 -4.53 -4.86 19.23
CA TYR A 281 -4.28 -3.44 19.10
C TYR A 281 -2.95 -3.02 19.72
N ALA A 282 -2.70 -3.42 20.97
CA ALA A 282 -1.45 -3.08 21.67
C ALA A 282 -0.20 -3.62 20.95
N ILE A 283 -0.26 -4.83 20.41
CA ILE A 283 0.88 -5.44 19.71
C ILE A 283 1.00 -4.85 18.28
N CYS A 284 -0.06 -4.95 17.48
CA CYS A 284 0.02 -4.65 16.06
C CYS A 284 0.03 -3.14 15.78
N ILE A 285 -0.75 -2.36 16.51
CA ILE A 285 -0.88 -0.93 16.26
C ILE A 285 0.07 -0.12 17.15
N GLU A 286 -0.07 -0.23 18.46
CA GLU A 286 0.72 0.63 19.38
C GLU A 286 2.21 0.30 19.37
N SER A 287 2.59 -1.00 19.28
CA SER A 287 3.99 -1.40 19.36
C SER A 287 4.69 -1.52 18.00
N ILE A 288 3.96 -1.72 16.89
CA ILE A 288 4.56 -1.92 15.56
C ILE A 288 4.23 -0.76 14.63
N VAL A 289 2.94 -0.43 14.44
CA VAL A 289 2.53 0.53 13.42
C VAL A 289 2.81 1.96 13.85
N PHE A 290 2.33 2.40 15.00
CA PHE A 290 2.48 3.79 15.46
C PHE A 290 3.94 4.27 15.58
N PRO A 291 4.91 3.48 16.04
CA PRO A 291 6.32 3.92 16.03
C PRO A 291 6.87 4.26 14.64
N ILE A 292 6.27 3.69 13.57
CA ILE A 292 6.70 3.91 12.19
C ILE A 292 5.97 5.09 11.55
N ILE A 293 4.65 5.21 11.80
CA ILE A 293 3.80 6.15 11.07
C ILE A 293 3.50 7.45 11.82
N GLY A 294 3.70 7.47 13.14
CA GLY A 294 3.21 8.50 14.07
C GLY A 294 2.02 7.99 14.91
N TYR A 295 1.93 8.45 16.15
CA TYR A 295 0.93 7.98 17.12
C TYR A 295 -0.37 8.80 17.00
N ASP A 296 -1.48 8.15 16.67
CA ASP A 296 -2.83 8.72 16.75
C ASP A 296 -3.89 7.64 17.03
N ASN A 297 -4.23 7.45 18.30
CA ASN A 297 -5.22 6.48 18.73
C ASN A 297 -6.68 6.97 18.63
N GLU A 298 -6.90 8.23 18.28
CA GLU A 298 -8.24 8.76 18.04
C GLU A 298 -8.75 8.43 16.63
N GLU A 299 -7.84 8.34 15.65
CA GLU A 299 -8.17 8.06 14.26
C GLU A 299 -8.13 6.57 13.92
N LEU A 300 -7.16 5.83 14.48
CA LEU A 300 -7.04 4.38 14.28
C LEU A 300 -7.45 3.63 15.55
N LYS A 301 -8.74 3.35 15.70
CA LYS A 301 -9.32 2.69 16.87
C LYS A 301 -9.23 1.16 16.82
N PRO A 302 -9.30 0.48 18.00
CA PRO A 302 -9.19 -0.98 18.11
C PRO A 302 -10.23 -1.77 17.31
N ASP A 303 -11.43 -1.26 17.13
CA ASP A 303 -12.54 -1.91 16.42
C ASP A 303 -12.33 -1.97 14.89
N PHE A 304 -11.51 -1.08 14.34
CA PHE A 304 -11.18 -1.09 12.93
C PHE A 304 -10.07 -2.10 12.58
N VAL A 305 -9.19 -2.44 13.51
CA VAL A 305 -8.03 -3.31 13.25
C VAL A 305 -8.41 -4.66 12.65
N PRO A 306 -9.47 -5.36 13.11
CA PRO A 306 -9.91 -6.60 12.47
C PRO A 306 -10.34 -6.46 11.00
N VAL A 307 -10.88 -5.29 10.59
CA VAL A 307 -11.13 -5.00 9.18
C VAL A 307 -9.82 -4.80 8.44
N LEU A 308 -8.94 -3.95 9.00
CA LEU A 308 -7.66 -3.59 8.41
C LEU A 308 -6.80 -4.80 8.05
N VAL A 309 -6.60 -5.74 8.98
CA VAL A 309 -5.76 -6.93 8.75
C VAL A 309 -6.34 -7.92 7.73
N GLY A 310 -7.57 -7.73 7.31
CA GLY A 310 -8.17 -8.43 6.16
C GLY A 310 -7.70 -7.90 4.80
N HIS A 311 -7.16 -6.67 4.77
CA HIS A 311 -6.81 -5.95 3.54
C HIS A 311 -5.35 -5.53 3.47
N PHE A 312 -4.72 -5.26 4.60
CA PHE A 312 -3.35 -4.76 4.71
C PHE A 312 -2.55 -5.60 5.73
N PRO A 313 -1.24 -5.86 5.50
CA PRO A 313 -0.54 -5.57 4.25
C PRO A 313 -0.93 -6.51 3.11
N THR A 314 -0.73 -6.07 1.88
CA THR A 314 -0.75 -6.92 0.69
C THR A 314 0.66 -7.11 0.13
N SER A 315 0.80 -8.04 -0.83
CA SER A 315 2.10 -8.38 -1.41
C SER A 315 2.83 -7.16 -1.98
N ALA A 316 4.13 -7.08 -1.71
CA ALA A 316 5.04 -6.09 -2.25
C ALA A 316 6.40 -6.72 -2.57
N SER A 317 7.10 -6.16 -3.57
CA SER A 317 8.48 -6.55 -3.90
C SER A 317 9.47 -6.08 -2.83
N THR A 318 10.37 -6.99 -2.39
CA THR A 318 11.49 -6.64 -1.50
C THR A 318 12.42 -5.63 -2.14
N LYS A 319 12.62 -5.71 -3.47
CA LYS A 319 13.36 -4.73 -4.26
C LYS A 319 12.72 -3.33 -4.17
N GLY A 320 11.38 -3.26 -4.19
CA GLY A 320 10.66 -1.99 -4.05
C GLY A 320 10.91 -1.33 -2.71
N LEU A 321 10.86 -2.09 -1.61
CA LEU A 321 11.19 -1.58 -0.27
C LEU A 321 12.64 -1.13 -0.16
N TYR A 322 13.57 -1.93 -0.71
CA TYR A 322 14.98 -1.58 -0.68
C TYR A 322 15.27 -0.33 -1.52
N HIS A 323 14.55 -0.12 -2.63
CA HIS A 323 14.70 1.09 -3.44
C HIS A 323 14.35 2.37 -2.64
N PHE A 324 13.26 2.36 -1.85
CA PHE A 324 12.96 3.46 -0.93
C PHE A 324 14.07 3.66 0.12
N ALA A 325 14.61 2.58 0.65
CA ALA A 325 15.72 2.69 1.58
C ALA A 325 16.99 3.26 0.92
N GLN A 326 17.27 2.91 -0.34
CA GLN A 326 18.36 3.53 -1.11
C GLN A 326 18.18 5.03 -1.26
N VAL A 327 16.95 5.52 -1.50
CA VAL A 327 16.65 6.96 -1.55
C VAL A 327 16.99 7.63 -0.21
N GLY A 328 16.63 7.01 0.92
CA GLY A 328 16.97 7.51 2.26
C GLY A 328 18.47 7.54 2.53
N LEU A 329 19.18 6.45 2.20
CA LEU A 329 20.64 6.32 2.37
C LEU A 329 21.42 7.31 1.51
N ARG A 330 21.03 7.45 0.24
CA ARG A 330 21.73 8.29 -0.75
C ARG A 330 21.29 9.74 -0.71
N LYS A 331 20.19 10.04 -0.05
CA LYS A 331 19.56 11.37 -0.01
C LYS A 331 19.28 11.94 -1.42
N THR A 332 18.97 11.05 -2.35
CA THR A 332 18.77 11.38 -3.76
C THR A 332 17.63 10.55 -4.31
N PHE A 333 16.68 11.21 -4.97
CA PHE A 333 15.59 10.54 -5.66
C PHE A 333 16.08 10.10 -7.05
N ALA A 334 16.47 8.83 -7.16
CA ALA A 334 17.09 8.25 -8.34
C ALA A 334 16.53 6.86 -8.63
N GLN A 335 16.83 6.30 -9.80
CA GLN A 335 16.54 4.92 -10.15
C GLN A 335 17.29 3.94 -9.23
N PHE A 336 16.93 2.66 -9.30
CA PHE A 336 17.50 1.63 -8.43
C PHE A 336 19.01 1.52 -8.58
N ASP A 337 19.74 1.53 -7.46
CA ASP A 337 21.18 1.38 -7.44
C ASP A 337 21.58 -0.10 -7.39
N TYR A 338 22.10 -0.61 -8.53
CA TYR A 338 22.61 -1.98 -8.66
C TYR A 338 24.08 -2.12 -8.21
N GLY A 339 24.67 -1.06 -7.63
CA GLY A 339 26.11 -0.96 -7.38
C GLY A 339 26.90 -0.63 -8.64
N ASN A 340 28.18 -0.24 -8.48
CA ASN A 340 28.98 0.32 -9.60
C ASN A 340 28.96 -0.56 -10.87
N ALA A 341 29.14 -1.87 -10.73
CA ALA A 341 29.18 -2.78 -11.89
C ALA A 341 27.80 -2.93 -12.55
N GLY A 342 26.76 -3.17 -11.74
CA GLY A 342 25.39 -3.30 -12.26
C GLY A 342 24.85 -1.98 -12.83
N ASN A 343 25.21 -0.85 -12.26
CA ASN A 343 24.85 0.47 -12.80
C ASN A 343 25.53 0.72 -14.16
N LEU A 344 26.81 0.35 -14.33
CA LEU A 344 27.51 0.44 -15.63
C LEU A 344 26.80 -0.42 -16.67
N GLU A 345 26.40 -1.63 -16.34
CA GLU A 345 25.67 -2.51 -17.25
C GLU A 345 24.27 -1.95 -17.60
N LYS A 346 23.53 -1.47 -16.60
CA LYS A 346 22.13 -1.05 -16.76
C LYS A 346 21.98 0.38 -17.32
N TYR A 347 22.85 1.30 -16.88
CA TYR A 347 22.72 2.72 -17.12
C TYR A 347 23.90 3.36 -17.90
N ASN A 348 24.93 2.57 -18.21
CA ASN A 348 26.20 3.08 -18.76
C ASN A 348 26.83 4.20 -17.87
N SER A 349 26.63 4.12 -16.58
CA SER A 349 27.10 5.05 -15.54
C SER A 349 27.34 4.29 -14.25
N THR A 350 28.31 4.71 -13.41
CA THR A 350 28.51 4.12 -12.07
C THR A 350 27.46 4.55 -11.04
N LEU A 351 26.66 5.58 -11.37
CA LEU A 351 25.58 6.07 -10.54
C LEU A 351 24.24 5.90 -11.25
N PRO A 352 23.14 5.58 -10.54
CA PRO A 352 21.80 5.50 -11.12
C PRO A 352 21.35 6.90 -11.58
N PRO A 353 20.53 6.98 -12.66
CA PRO A 353 19.93 8.22 -13.11
C PRO A 353 19.03 8.86 -12.05
N VAL A 354 19.17 10.15 -11.84
CA VAL A 354 18.32 10.95 -10.94
C VAL A 354 17.02 11.31 -11.66
N TYR A 355 15.90 11.27 -10.96
CA TYR A 355 14.63 11.78 -11.47
C TYR A 355 14.65 13.32 -11.41
N ASP A 356 14.58 13.96 -12.57
CA ASP A 356 14.53 15.42 -12.63
C ASP A 356 13.11 15.93 -12.34
N LEU A 357 12.88 16.32 -11.08
CA LEU A 357 11.59 16.82 -10.62
C LEU A 357 11.20 18.17 -11.27
N ASN A 358 12.14 18.86 -11.94
CA ASN A 358 11.81 20.04 -12.73
C ASN A 358 10.97 19.72 -13.98
N LEU A 359 10.99 18.47 -14.44
CA LEU A 359 10.17 17.99 -15.55
C LEU A 359 8.73 17.70 -15.13
N VAL A 360 8.44 17.66 -13.84
CA VAL A 360 7.09 17.49 -13.30
C VAL A 360 6.36 18.84 -13.38
N THR A 361 5.60 19.05 -14.44
CA THR A 361 4.88 20.31 -14.70
C THR A 361 3.38 20.23 -14.36
N THR A 362 2.87 19.06 -14.02
CA THR A 362 1.53 18.84 -13.49
C THR A 362 1.29 19.72 -12.26
N LYS A 363 0.07 20.26 -12.13
CA LYS A 363 -0.33 21.00 -10.92
C LYS A 363 -0.40 20.03 -9.72
N ILE A 364 0.34 20.33 -8.66
CA ILE A 364 0.41 19.49 -7.47
C ILE A 364 -0.12 20.26 -6.26
N VAL A 365 -1.02 19.61 -5.52
CA VAL A 365 -1.44 20.00 -4.17
C VAL A 365 -0.78 19.04 -3.20
N LEU A 366 0.05 19.54 -2.30
CA LEU A 366 0.67 18.74 -1.24
C LEU A 366 -0.18 18.86 0.03
N TYR A 367 -0.65 17.75 0.59
CA TYR A 367 -1.35 17.67 1.86
C TYR A 367 -0.55 16.81 2.84
N VAL A 368 -0.15 17.39 3.98
CA VAL A 368 0.82 16.80 4.91
C VAL A 368 0.29 16.78 6.34
N GLY A 369 0.64 15.75 7.10
CA GLY A 369 0.42 15.63 8.54
C GLY A 369 1.64 16.10 9.33
N LEU A 370 1.44 16.75 10.46
CA LEU A 370 2.54 17.17 11.34
C LEU A 370 3.15 16.02 12.13
N ASN A 371 2.37 14.98 12.38
CA ASN A 371 2.79 13.79 13.12
C ASN A 371 3.15 12.62 12.19
N ASP A 372 3.32 12.88 10.87
CA ASP A 372 3.74 11.87 9.91
C ASP A 372 5.24 11.59 10.05
N CYS A 373 5.58 10.38 10.50
CA CYS A 373 6.96 9.93 10.68
C CYS A 373 7.59 9.36 9.41
N ILE A 374 6.83 9.18 8.31
CA ILE A 374 7.33 8.71 7.03
C ILE A 374 7.44 9.87 6.04
N SER A 375 6.33 10.58 5.78
CA SER A 375 6.27 11.80 4.97
C SER A 375 6.55 13.03 5.83
N THR A 376 7.77 13.12 6.36
CA THR A 376 8.11 14.20 7.30
C THR A 376 8.04 15.57 6.63
N ILE A 377 7.66 16.59 7.40
CA ILE A 377 7.64 17.99 6.92
C ILE A 377 9.00 18.39 6.32
N ALA A 378 10.10 17.90 6.90
CA ALA A 378 11.46 18.20 6.43
C ALA A 378 11.72 17.60 5.04
N ASP A 379 11.33 16.33 4.81
CA ASP A 379 11.47 15.68 3.51
C ASP A 379 10.53 16.27 2.46
N VAL A 380 9.30 16.63 2.85
CA VAL A 380 8.35 17.31 1.96
C VAL A 380 8.82 18.72 1.59
N ALA A 381 9.52 19.43 2.49
CA ALA A 381 10.10 20.73 2.18
C ALA A 381 11.18 20.61 1.07
N ILE A 382 11.99 19.55 1.09
CA ILE A 382 12.96 19.25 0.03
C ILE A 382 12.23 18.98 -1.28
N LEU A 383 11.22 18.08 -1.27
CA LEU A 383 10.40 17.78 -2.44
C LEU A 383 9.78 19.06 -3.03
N ARG A 384 9.14 19.87 -2.18
CA ARG A 384 8.48 21.12 -2.59
C ARG A 384 9.45 22.11 -3.24
N SER A 385 10.70 22.15 -2.79
CA SER A 385 11.71 23.06 -3.34
C SER A 385 12.15 22.69 -4.76
N GLN A 386 11.94 21.43 -5.17
CA GLN A 386 12.32 20.90 -6.48
C GLN A 386 11.16 20.83 -7.48
N LEU A 387 9.92 20.78 -7.00
CA LEU A 387 8.73 20.76 -7.85
C LEU A 387 8.41 22.17 -8.35
N ARG A 388 8.23 22.33 -9.67
CA ARG A 388 7.96 23.65 -10.29
C ARG A 388 6.54 24.14 -10.07
N ASN A 389 5.56 23.23 -9.94
CA ASN A 389 4.14 23.59 -10.03
C ASN A 389 3.35 23.11 -8.82
N VAL A 390 3.86 23.39 -7.61
CA VAL A 390 3.09 23.21 -6.38
C VAL A 390 2.12 24.37 -6.24
N VAL A 391 0.85 24.12 -6.61
CA VAL A 391 -0.21 25.14 -6.59
C VAL A 391 -0.80 25.39 -5.21
N ARG A 392 -0.71 24.40 -4.30
CA ARG A 392 -1.13 24.51 -2.89
C ARG A 392 -0.24 23.63 -2.00
N TYR A 393 0.05 24.11 -0.81
CA TYR A 393 0.67 23.35 0.28
C TYR A 393 -0.23 23.46 1.51
N ILE A 394 -0.75 22.35 1.95
CA ILE A 394 -1.75 22.27 3.02
C ILE A 394 -1.18 21.41 4.14
N VAL A 395 -1.07 21.99 5.32
CA VAL A 395 -0.80 21.23 6.54
C VAL A 395 -2.13 20.86 7.16
N SER A 396 -2.30 19.59 7.53
CA SER A 396 -3.52 19.12 8.19
C SER A 396 -3.85 20.00 9.41
N PRO A 397 -5.11 20.43 9.58
CA PRO A 397 -5.51 21.15 10.77
C PRO A 397 -5.48 20.28 12.05
N ARG A 398 -5.43 18.96 11.88
CA ARG A 398 -5.25 18.01 12.97
C ARG A 398 -3.75 17.82 13.23
N LEU A 399 -3.30 18.20 14.43
CA LEU A 399 -1.87 18.18 14.79
C LEU A 399 -1.30 16.77 14.85
N GLU A 400 -2.10 15.81 15.30
CA GLU A 400 -1.74 14.39 15.44
C GLU A 400 -1.82 13.61 14.13
N CYS A 401 -2.23 14.25 13.02
CA CYS A 401 -2.40 13.60 11.72
C CYS A 401 -1.11 12.90 11.30
N ASN A 402 -1.16 11.57 11.28
CA ASN A 402 -0.06 10.68 10.93
C ASN A 402 -0.15 10.20 9.47
N HIS A 403 0.73 9.28 9.09
CA HIS A 403 0.84 8.78 7.71
C HIS A 403 -0.42 8.08 7.20
N LEU A 404 -1.12 7.33 8.04
CA LEU A 404 -2.28 6.51 7.65
C LEU A 404 -3.62 7.19 7.90
N ASP A 405 -3.66 8.31 8.65
CA ASP A 405 -4.88 9.08 8.86
C ASP A 405 -5.43 9.68 7.56
N HIS A 406 -4.59 9.77 6.53
CA HIS A 406 -4.98 10.22 5.21
C HIS A 406 -5.89 9.24 4.44
N VAL A 407 -5.93 7.97 4.87
CA VAL A 407 -6.70 6.89 4.21
C VAL A 407 -7.57 6.09 5.18
N TRP A 408 -7.15 5.99 6.46
CA TRP A 408 -7.83 5.18 7.47
C TRP A 408 -8.34 5.97 8.67
N GLY A 409 -8.18 7.27 8.69
CA GLY A 409 -8.69 8.13 9.76
C GLY A 409 -10.22 8.02 9.90
N GLU A 410 -10.70 7.99 11.14
CA GLU A 410 -12.13 7.92 11.44
C GLU A 410 -12.85 9.22 11.10
N HIS A 411 -12.15 10.35 11.29
CA HIS A 411 -12.72 11.69 11.15
C HIS A 411 -12.19 12.45 9.91
N MET A 412 -11.74 11.75 8.87
CA MET A 412 -11.24 12.34 7.61
C MET A 412 -12.23 13.35 6.99
N ASN A 413 -13.52 13.15 7.21
CA ASN A 413 -14.58 14.09 6.79
C ASN A 413 -14.45 15.49 7.39
N ASN A 414 -13.74 15.64 8.53
CA ASN A 414 -13.56 16.92 9.20
C ASN A 414 -12.26 17.63 8.77
N TYR A 415 -11.17 16.91 8.62
CA TYR A 415 -9.85 17.51 8.41
C TYR A 415 -9.25 17.28 7.01
N LEU A 416 -9.74 16.32 6.22
CA LEU A 416 -9.18 15.98 4.90
C LEU A 416 -10.17 16.21 3.76
N PHE A 417 -11.38 15.64 3.83
CA PHE A 417 -12.34 15.66 2.72
C PHE A 417 -12.72 17.07 2.26
N PRO A 418 -12.90 18.08 3.14
CA PRO A 418 -13.19 19.45 2.71
C PRO A 418 -12.14 20.00 1.73
N TYR A 419 -10.86 19.68 1.96
CA TYR A 419 -9.75 20.10 1.08
C TYR A 419 -9.75 19.36 -0.24
N ILE A 420 -10.06 18.05 -0.24
CA ILE A 420 -10.21 17.25 -1.47
C ILE A 420 -11.33 17.83 -2.34
N TYR A 421 -12.50 18.07 -1.75
CA TYR A 421 -13.64 18.66 -2.46
C TYR A 421 -13.33 20.05 -3.03
N ASP A 422 -12.63 20.87 -2.28
CA ASP A 422 -12.22 22.20 -2.72
C ASP A 422 -11.25 22.14 -3.90
N VAL A 423 -10.28 21.21 -3.88
CA VAL A 423 -9.36 20.96 -4.99
C VAL A 423 -10.14 20.48 -6.23
N LEU A 424 -10.96 19.42 -6.11
CA LEU A 424 -11.73 18.88 -7.24
C LEU A 424 -12.72 19.89 -7.81
N LYS A 425 -13.25 20.82 -6.99
CA LYS A 425 -14.11 21.91 -7.43
C LYS A 425 -13.33 23.03 -8.16
N SER A 426 -12.12 23.32 -7.70
CA SER A 426 -11.26 24.39 -8.26
C SER A 426 -10.64 23.99 -9.59
N TYR A 427 -10.44 22.69 -9.83
CA TYR A 427 -9.83 22.13 -11.04
C TYR A 427 -10.82 21.19 -11.77
N LYS A 428 -11.96 21.76 -12.19
CA LYS A 428 -13.01 21.05 -12.95
C LYS A 428 -12.56 20.70 -14.36
#